data_8d6b294129fb9487122180e351f88655
#
_entry.id   8d6b294129fb9487122180e351f88655
#
_cell.length_a   1.000
_cell.length_b   1.000
_cell.length_c   1.000
_cell.angle_alpha   90.00
_cell.angle_beta   90.00
_cell.angle_gamma   90.00
#
_symmetry.space_group_name_H-M   'P 1'
#
loop_
_entity.id
_entity.type
_entity.pdbx_description
1 polymer ?
#
loop_
_entity_poly.entity_id
_entity_poly.type
_entity_poly.pdbx_seq_one_letter_code
_entity_poly.pdbx_strand_id
1 'polypeptide(L)'
;MKEGFAEKNKLFFVLTNSRGFTEEETIKAHREIVNNVQIAADETGMKYCIINRSDSTLRGHFPLETEIVKEEMEKRNSWKVDGEILCPYFKEGGRFTLNNVHYVKYGEELVPAGQTEFAGD
;
A
#
# COMPACT_ATOMS: atom_id res chain seq x y z
N MET A 1 9.57 13.12 -6.28
CA MET A 1 8.29 12.86 -6.99
C MET A 1 8.37 13.27 -8.47
N LYS A 2 8.74 14.50 -8.82
CA LYS A 2 8.82 14.95 -10.24
C LYS A 2 9.70 14.08 -11.12
N GLU A 3 10.85 13.64 -10.63
CA GLU A 3 11.74 12.72 -11.36
C GLU A 3 11.04 11.39 -11.67
N GLY A 4 10.25 10.85 -10.72
CA GLY A 4 9.48 9.63 -10.95
C GLY A 4 8.43 9.80 -12.06
N PHE A 5 7.78 10.97 -12.14
CA PHE A 5 6.83 11.26 -13.23
C PHE A 5 7.52 11.38 -14.60
N ALA A 6 8.81 11.72 -14.62
CA ALA A 6 9.60 11.81 -15.85
C ALA A 6 10.11 10.45 -16.36
N GLU A 7 9.96 9.37 -15.59
CA GLU A 7 10.43 8.04 -15.98
C GLU A 7 9.63 7.45 -17.13
N LYS A 8 10.33 6.81 -18.07
CA LYS A 8 9.73 6.21 -19.26
C LYS A 8 8.79 5.04 -18.96
N ASN A 9 9.02 4.32 -17.87
CA ASN A 9 8.27 3.11 -17.49
C ASN A 9 6.90 3.38 -16.86
N LYS A 10 6.55 4.63 -16.62
CA LYS A 10 5.27 5.05 -15.99
C LYS A 10 5.00 4.41 -14.61
N LEU A 11 6.03 3.87 -13.97
CA LEU A 11 5.96 3.31 -12.62
C LEU A 11 7.23 3.71 -11.87
N PHE A 12 7.06 4.22 -10.66
CA PHE A 12 8.16 4.45 -9.73
C PHE A 12 7.73 4.07 -8.30
N PHE A 13 8.69 3.82 -7.45
CA PHE A 13 8.46 3.42 -6.06
C PHE A 13 8.83 4.54 -5.11
N VAL A 14 8.03 4.71 -4.07
CA VAL A 14 8.33 5.55 -2.92
C VAL A 14 8.56 4.63 -1.73
N LEU A 15 9.81 4.55 -1.27
CA LEU A 15 10.17 3.74 -0.11
C LEU A 15 9.80 4.50 1.17
N THR A 16 8.91 3.92 1.96
CA THR A 16 8.43 4.53 3.22
C THR A 16 9.13 3.99 4.46
N ASN A 17 9.55 2.73 4.45
CA ASN A 17 10.01 1.98 5.65
C ASN A 17 9.01 2.04 6.82
N SER A 18 7.72 2.15 6.52
CA SER A 18 6.67 2.49 7.49
C SER A 18 6.15 1.33 8.33
N ARG A 19 6.63 0.09 8.10
CA ARG A 19 6.11 -1.07 8.85
C ARG A 19 6.23 -0.95 10.37
N GLY A 20 7.27 -0.29 10.88
CA GLY A 20 7.50 -0.06 12.32
C GLY A 20 7.00 1.29 12.85
N PHE A 21 6.24 2.03 12.05
CA PHE A 21 5.70 3.32 12.47
C PHE A 21 4.55 3.16 13.46
N THR A 22 4.35 4.16 14.29
CA THR A 22 3.11 4.36 15.03
C THR A 22 1.97 4.77 14.07
N GLU A 23 0.73 4.70 14.53
CA GLU A 23 -0.42 5.19 13.75
C GLU A 23 -0.24 6.66 13.33
N GLU A 24 0.20 7.51 14.25
CA GLU A 24 0.42 8.94 13.99
C GLU A 24 1.50 9.17 12.93
N GLU A 25 2.61 8.44 13.01
CA GLU A 25 3.69 8.51 12.02
C GLU A 25 3.21 8.01 10.65
N THR A 26 2.42 6.95 10.64
CA THR A 26 1.81 6.39 9.42
C THR A 26 0.89 7.40 8.75
N ILE A 27 -0.02 8.02 9.51
CA ILE A 27 -0.93 9.06 9.01
C ILE A 27 -0.13 10.22 8.41
N LYS A 28 0.86 10.73 9.14
CA LYS A 28 1.69 11.86 8.70
C LYS A 28 2.44 11.54 7.41
N ALA A 29 3.10 10.38 7.35
CA ALA A 29 3.89 9.98 6.20
C ALA A 29 3.02 9.80 4.94
N HIS A 30 1.88 9.13 5.06
CA HIS A 30 0.99 8.88 3.93
C HIS A 30 0.34 10.17 3.42
N ARG A 31 -0.05 11.09 4.31
CA ARG A 31 -0.53 12.43 3.92
C ARG A 31 0.54 13.22 3.17
N GLU A 32 1.77 13.21 3.65
CA GLU A 32 2.89 13.89 3.00
C GLU A 32 3.17 13.30 1.61
N ILE A 33 3.16 11.97 1.48
CA ILE A 33 3.37 11.30 0.20
C ILE A 33 2.28 11.68 -0.81
N VAL A 34 1.01 11.57 -0.44
CA VAL A 34 -0.10 11.92 -1.34
C VAL A 34 -0.04 13.39 -1.74
N ASN A 35 0.26 14.28 -0.78
CA ASN A 35 0.43 15.71 -1.07
C ASN A 35 1.54 15.96 -2.11
N ASN A 36 2.70 15.34 -1.91
CA ASN A 36 3.84 15.53 -2.80
C ASN A 36 3.61 14.90 -4.19
N VAL A 37 2.89 13.79 -4.27
CA VAL A 37 2.48 13.18 -5.53
C VAL A 37 1.50 14.09 -6.27
N GLN A 38 0.50 14.65 -5.57
CA GLN A 38 -0.47 15.55 -6.18
C GLN A 38 0.18 16.82 -6.73
N ILE A 39 1.07 17.45 -5.95
CA ILE A 39 1.81 18.63 -6.41
C ILE A 39 2.60 18.31 -7.68
N ALA A 40 3.31 17.19 -7.70
CA ALA A 40 4.09 16.77 -8.86
C ALA A 40 3.20 16.46 -10.08
N ALA A 41 2.04 15.84 -9.86
CA ALA A 41 1.06 15.57 -10.90
C ALA A 41 0.49 16.86 -11.50
N ASP A 42 0.12 17.83 -10.66
CA ASP A 42 -0.40 19.14 -11.10
C ASP A 42 0.64 19.91 -11.92
N GLU A 43 1.89 19.92 -11.47
CA GLU A 43 2.98 20.61 -12.17
C GLU A 43 3.37 19.96 -13.50
N THR A 44 3.22 18.63 -13.63
CA THR A 44 3.54 17.87 -14.85
C THR A 44 2.34 17.68 -15.76
N GLY A 45 1.12 17.95 -15.29
CA GLY A 45 -0.12 17.67 -16.00
C GLY A 45 -0.43 16.17 -16.15
N MET A 46 0.22 15.32 -15.36
CA MET A 46 0.09 13.86 -15.48
C MET A 46 -0.93 13.30 -14.50
N LYS A 47 -1.71 12.34 -14.95
CA LYS A 47 -2.58 11.53 -14.08
C LYS A 47 -1.76 10.44 -13.40
N TYR A 48 -2.18 10.05 -12.20
CA TYR A 48 -1.54 9.01 -11.42
C TYR A 48 -2.54 8.07 -10.74
N CYS A 49 -2.04 6.93 -10.32
CA CYS A 49 -2.71 5.99 -9.41
C CYS A 49 -1.70 5.61 -8.33
N ILE A 50 -2.13 5.50 -7.10
CA ILE A 50 -1.30 5.04 -5.99
C ILE A 50 -1.63 3.58 -5.71
N ILE A 51 -0.58 2.74 -5.70
CA ILE A 51 -0.65 1.36 -5.23
C ILE A 51 0.05 1.32 -3.89
N ASN A 52 -0.69 1.04 -2.82
CA ASN A 52 -0.09 0.81 -1.52
C ASN A 52 0.51 -0.61 -1.48
N ARG A 53 1.85 -0.68 -1.49
CA ARG A 53 2.60 -1.92 -1.45
C ARG A 53 3.01 -2.20 0.00
N SER A 54 2.07 -2.73 0.78
CA SER A 54 2.28 -3.12 2.17
C SER A 54 3.01 -4.47 2.30
N ASP A 55 3.09 -5.01 3.50
CA ASP A 55 3.76 -6.28 3.78
C ASP A 55 2.95 -7.48 3.28
N SER A 56 3.62 -8.51 2.74
CA SER A 56 2.98 -9.71 2.19
C SER A 56 2.32 -10.62 3.22
N THR A 57 2.53 -10.36 4.51
CA THR A 57 1.89 -11.03 5.64
C THR A 57 0.87 -10.15 6.36
N LEU A 58 0.50 -9.01 5.75
CA LEU A 58 -0.45 -8.01 6.24
C LEU A 58 -0.02 -7.31 7.55
N ARG A 59 1.27 -7.31 7.85
CA ARG A 59 1.82 -6.47 8.94
C ARG A 59 1.79 -5.00 8.55
N GLY A 60 1.73 -4.13 9.56
CA GLY A 60 1.60 -2.69 9.39
C GLY A 60 0.19 -2.21 9.75
N HIS A 61 -0.18 -1.03 9.31
CA HIS A 61 -1.42 -0.36 9.71
C HIS A 61 -2.53 -0.48 8.64
N PHE A 62 -2.83 -1.69 8.16
CA PHE A 62 -4.00 -1.91 7.32
C PHE A 62 -5.28 -1.95 8.21
N PRO A 63 -6.38 -1.28 7.86
CA PRO A 63 -6.63 -0.50 6.64
C PRO A 63 -6.22 0.99 6.70
N LEU A 64 -5.65 1.46 7.80
CA LEU A 64 -5.33 2.87 8.03
C LEU A 64 -4.54 3.51 6.87
N GLU A 65 -3.52 2.81 6.39
CA GLU A 65 -2.66 3.30 5.29
C GLU A 65 -3.47 3.61 4.03
N THR A 66 -4.34 2.69 3.63
CA THR A 66 -5.16 2.82 2.42
C THR A 66 -6.28 3.84 2.60
N GLU A 67 -6.88 3.90 3.79
CA GLU A 67 -7.89 4.90 4.13
C GLU A 67 -7.34 6.32 4.06
N ILE A 68 -6.15 6.57 4.63
CA ILE A 68 -5.51 7.89 4.57
C ILE A 68 -5.16 8.29 3.14
N VAL A 69 -4.62 7.37 2.34
CA VAL A 69 -4.34 7.61 0.92
C VAL A 69 -5.62 7.98 0.18
N LYS A 70 -6.70 7.23 0.37
CA LYS A 70 -8.01 7.49 -0.22
C LYS A 70 -8.55 8.87 0.18
N GLU A 71 -8.58 9.17 1.48
CA GLU A 71 -9.04 10.45 2.00
C GLU A 71 -8.31 11.63 1.36
N GLU A 72 -6.97 11.58 1.35
CA GLU A 72 -6.17 12.68 0.83
C GLU A 72 -6.30 12.84 -0.68
N MET A 73 -6.42 11.74 -1.43
CA MET A 73 -6.70 11.80 -2.87
C MET A 73 -8.08 12.41 -3.14
N GLU A 74 -9.11 12.01 -2.41
CA GLU A 74 -10.47 12.52 -2.58
C GLU A 74 -10.63 13.99 -2.18
N LYS A 75 -9.88 14.46 -1.17
CA LYS A 75 -9.87 15.89 -0.78
C LYS A 75 -9.30 16.80 -1.87
N ARG A 76 -8.38 16.30 -2.66
CA ARG A 76 -7.63 17.07 -3.66
C ARG A 76 -8.18 16.96 -5.07
N ASN A 77 -9.12 16.07 -5.28
CA ASN A 77 -9.70 15.77 -6.58
C ASN A 77 -11.23 15.85 -6.53
N SER A 78 -11.84 16.04 -7.68
CA SER A 78 -13.32 16.06 -7.81
C SER A 78 -13.96 14.67 -7.91
N TRP A 79 -13.15 13.62 -7.99
CA TRP A 79 -13.60 12.23 -8.10
C TRP A 79 -13.55 11.52 -6.73
N LYS A 80 -14.26 10.41 -6.64
CA LYS A 80 -14.28 9.51 -5.50
C LYS A 80 -13.71 8.14 -5.87
N VAL A 81 -13.22 7.43 -4.87
CA VAL A 81 -12.77 6.04 -5.03
C VAL A 81 -13.98 5.12 -5.00
N ASP A 82 -14.22 4.39 -6.07
CA ASP A 82 -15.37 3.48 -6.20
C ASP A 82 -15.16 2.13 -5.50
N GLY A 83 -13.91 1.74 -5.28
CA GLY A 83 -13.57 0.48 -4.62
C GLY A 83 -12.09 0.34 -4.36
N GLU A 84 -11.75 -0.60 -3.50
CA GLU A 84 -10.39 -0.96 -3.15
C GLU A 84 -10.13 -2.43 -3.45
N ILE A 85 -8.99 -2.72 -4.08
CA ILE A 85 -8.55 -4.09 -4.37
C ILE A 85 -7.48 -4.48 -3.37
N LEU A 86 -7.77 -5.46 -2.53
CA LEU A 86 -6.80 -6.08 -1.62
C LEU A 86 -6.26 -7.37 -2.26
N CYS A 87 -4.97 -7.38 -2.58
CA CYS A 87 -4.31 -8.52 -3.21
C CYS A 87 -2.95 -8.81 -2.57
N PRO A 88 -2.90 -9.47 -1.39
CA PRO A 88 -1.67 -9.79 -0.67
C PRO A 88 -0.96 -11.03 -1.22
N TYR A 89 -1.42 -11.58 -2.34
CA TYR A 89 -0.83 -12.76 -2.98
C TYR A 89 0.63 -12.55 -3.38
N PHE A 90 1.49 -13.50 -2.97
CA PHE A 90 2.91 -13.52 -3.32
C PHE A 90 3.41 -14.96 -3.37
N LYS A 91 3.21 -15.64 -4.50
CA LYS A 91 3.52 -17.06 -4.70
C LYS A 91 4.98 -17.40 -4.40
N GLU A 92 5.90 -16.59 -4.92
CA GLU A 92 7.35 -16.77 -4.78
C GLU A 92 7.81 -16.70 -3.32
N GLY A 93 7.09 -15.94 -2.49
CA GLY A 93 7.30 -15.87 -1.05
C GLY A 93 6.41 -16.82 -0.23
N GLY A 94 5.65 -17.69 -0.90
CA GLY A 94 4.75 -18.62 -0.22
C GLY A 94 3.53 -17.97 0.43
N ARG A 95 2.98 -16.89 -0.18
CA ARG A 95 1.78 -16.20 0.33
C ARG A 95 0.60 -16.45 -0.58
N PHE A 96 -0.47 -16.97 -0.02
CA PHE A 96 -1.68 -17.37 -0.76
C PHE A 96 -2.93 -16.86 -0.05
N THR A 97 -3.96 -16.56 -0.82
CA THR A 97 -5.29 -16.23 -0.28
C THR A 97 -6.31 -17.18 -0.86
N LEU A 98 -7.01 -17.91 0.01
CA LEU A 98 -8.05 -18.87 -0.35
C LEU A 98 -9.27 -18.67 0.56
N ASN A 99 -10.46 -18.57 0.00
CA ASN A 99 -11.70 -18.46 0.76
C ASN A 99 -11.66 -17.34 1.84
N ASN A 100 -11.13 -16.17 1.47
CA ASN A 100 -10.95 -15.01 2.36
C ASN A 100 -9.98 -15.22 3.53
N VAL A 101 -9.18 -16.28 3.51
CA VAL A 101 -8.11 -16.49 4.48
C VAL A 101 -6.75 -16.37 3.80
N HIS A 102 -5.86 -15.60 4.41
CA HIS A 102 -4.49 -15.43 3.96
C HIS A 102 -3.58 -16.44 4.65
N TYR A 103 -2.75 -17.14 3.86
CA TYR A 103 -1.90 -18.23 4.31
C TYR A 103 -0.43 -17.96 4.03
N VAL A 104 0.41 -18.49 4.91
CA VAL A 104 1.86 -18.64 4.72
C VAL A 104 2.17 -20.10 4.48
N LYS A 105 2.93 -20.39 3.43
CA LYS A 105 3.36 -21.76 3.10
C LYS A 105 4.66 -22.09 3.83
N TYR A 106 4.64 -23.17 4.61
CA TYR A 106 5.79 -23.80 5.26
C TYR A 106 5.97 -25.20 4.69
N GLY A 107 6.96 -25.42 3.83
CA GLY A 107 7.11 -26.67 3.10
C GLY A 107 5.89 -26.96 2.22
N GLU A 108 5.14 -28.03 2.55
CA GLU A 108 3.89 -28.38 1.84
C GLU A 108 2.62 -27.93 2.58
N GLU A 109 2.76 -27.32 3.74
CA GLU A 109 1.63 -26.92 4.59
C GLU A 109 1.28 -25.44 4.38
N LEU A 110 -0.04 -25.13 4.38
CA LEU A 110 -0.57 -23.77 4.38
C LEU A 110 -1.10 -23.43 5.78
N VAL A 111 -0.46 -22.49 6.45
CA VAL A 111 -0.84 -22.02 7.78
C VAL A 111 -1.49 -20.65 7.66
N PRO A 112 -2.69 -20.42 8.25
CA PRO A 112 -3.28 -19.09 8.28
C PRO A 112 -2.31 -18.05 8.86
N ALA A 113 -2.15 -16.91 8.22
CA ALA A 113 -1.18 -15.88 8.63
C ALA A 113 -1.38 -15.44 10.09
N GLY A 114 -2.63 -15.37 10.56
CA GLY A 114 -2.97 -15.08 11.95
C GLY A 114 -2.58 -16.17 12.97
N GLN A 115 -2.06 -17.31 12.53
CA GLN A 115 -1.55 -18.40 13.39
C GLN A 115 -0.03 -18.55 13.28
N THR A 116 0.63 -17.62 12.61
CA THR A 116 2.09 -17.61 12.42
C THR A 116 2.75 -16.57 13.32
N GLU A 117 4.08 -16.55 13.33
CA GLU A 117 4.89 -15.55 14.01
C GLU A 117 4.61 -14.11 13.53
N PHE A 118 3.98 -13.94 12.37
CA PHE A 118 3.65 -12.63 11.83
C PHE A 118 2.40 -12.00 12.46
N ALA A 119 1.62 -12.76 13.23
CA ALA A 119 0.35 -12.29 13.82
C ALA A 119 0.54 -11.34 15.01
N GLY A 120 1.74 -11.23 15.54
CA GLY A 120 2.05 -10.38 16.70
C GLY A 120 2.68 -9.03 16.37
N ASP A 121 2.85 -8.74 15.09
CA ASP A 121 3.52 -7.50 14.64
C ASP A 121 2.51 -6.37 14.36
#